data_b380912633773612e769bc07693f8791
#
_entry.id   b380912633773612e769bc07693f8791
#
_cell.length_a   1.000
_cell.length_b   1.000
_cell.length_c   1.000
_cell.angle_alpha   90.00
_cell.angle_beta   90.00
_cell.angle_gamma   90.00
#
_symmetry.space_group_name_H-M   'P 1'
#
loop_
_entity.id
_entity.type
_entity.pdbx_description
1 polymer ?
#
loop_
_entity_poly.entity_id
_entity_poly.type
_entity_poly.pdbx_seq_one_letter_code
_entity_poly.pdbx_strand_id
1 'polypeptide(L)'
;SLSGIRNLTEEGVEFRRHIDGSKHFFSPERVMDIERSIGADIIMALDECPDGKSDYEYAKKSLKLTENWLDRCIQRFNETEPKYGYHQALFPIVQGCTYTDLRQRAAEYVASKNAEGNAIGGLAVGEPTEVIYEMIEVVNAILPKDRPRYLMGVGTPQNLLEAIERGVDMFDCVMPTRNGRNAMQAKIGRAS
;
A
#
# COMPACT_ATOMS: atom_id res chain seq x y z
N SER A 1 -5.58 1.67 16.06
CA SER A 1 -5.19 2.55 14.95
C SER A 1 -4.29 3.68 15.46
N LEU A 2 -3.27 4.01 14.72
CA LEU A 2 -2.32 5.10 15.05
C LEU A 2 -2.90 6.50 14.78
N SER A 3 -4.17 6.60 14.40
CA SER A 3 -4.82 7.84 13.95
C SER A 3 -4.82 8.99 14.97
N GLY A 4 -4.74 8.70 16.25
CA GLY A 4 -4.70 9.73 17.31
C GLY A 4 -3.32 10.27 17.67
N ILE A 5 -2.24 9.78 17.03
CA ILE A 5 -0.86 10.05 17.44
C ILE A 5 -0.02 10.61 16.28
N ARG A 6 -0.64 10.80 15.10
CA ARG A 6 0.06 11.29 13.91
C ARG A 6 -0.49 12.65 13.46
N ASN A 7 0.40 13.50 13.00
CA ASN A 7 0.08 14.73 12.29
C ASN A 7 0.63 14.66 10.87
N LEU A 8 -0.24 14.84 9.87
CA LEU A 8 0.08 14.76 8.45
C LEU A 8 0.19 16.15 7.87
N THR A 9 1.25 16.40 7.13
CA THR A 9 1.50 17.65 6.39
C THR A 9 2.07 17.32 5.02
N GLU A 10 2.14 18.31 4.12
CA GLU A 10 2.84 18.15 2.84
C GLU A 10 4.30 17.71 3.02
N GLU A 11 4.95 18.13 4.11
CA GLU A 11 6.34 17.82 4.39
C GLU A 11 6.56 16.35 4.83
N GLY A 12 5.53 15.71 5.39
CA GLY A 12 5.62 14.35 5.89
C GLY A 12 4.71 14.09 7.07
N VAL A 13 5.04 13.06 7.85
CA VAL A 13 4.27 12.61 9.01
C VAL A 13 5.08 12.76 10.31
N GLU A 14 4.52 13.51 11.28
CA GLU A 14 4.97 13.50 12.67
C GLU A 14 4.19 12.44 13.45
N PHE A 15 4.89 11.63 14.21
CA PHE A 15 4.25 10.67 15.12
C PHE A 15 5.01 10.58 16.45
N ARG A 16 4.32 10.08 17.47
CA ARG A 16 4.90 9.83 18.79
C ARG A 16 5.08 8.34 19.01
N ARG A 17 6.25 7.98 19.51
CA ARG A 17 6.58 6.61 19.87
C ARG A 17 5.81 6.19 21.12
N HIS A 18 5.22 4.97 21.11
CA HIS A 18 4.44 4.47 22.26
C HIS A 18 5.26 4.23 23.51
N ILE A 19 6.56 3.93 23.36
CA ILE A 19 7.41 3.45 24.45
C ILE A 19 7.87 4.62 25.33
N ASP A 20 8.26 5.73 24.72
CA ASP A 20 8.91 6.85 25.42
C ASP A 20 8.29 8.22 25.09
N GLY A 21 7.27 8.26 24.24
CA GLY A 21 6.60 9.48 23.82
C GLY A 21 7.44 10.40 22.90
N SER A 22 8.64 9.96 22.49
CA SER A 22 9.51 10.73 21.63
C SER A 22 8.84 11.04 20.30
N LYS A 23 9.06 12.26 19.79
CA LYS A 23 8.54 12.70 18.50
C LYS A 23 9.49 12.26 17.39
N HIS A 24 8.93 11.70 16.33
CA HIS A 24 9.63 11.36 15.11
C HIS A 24 8.94 12.01 13.92
N PHE A 25 9.74 12.38 12.93
CA PHE A 25 9.24 12.94 11.69
C PHE A 25 9.77 12.14 10.51
N PHE A 26 8.87 11.69 9.64
CA PHE A 26 9.19 11.01 8.39
C PHE A 26 8.77 11.87 7.21
N SER A 27 9.75 12.39 6.48
CA SER A 27 9.52 12.91 5.14
C SER A 27 9.65 11.78 4.11
N PRO A 28 9.13 11.96 2.88
CA PRO A 28 9.34 11.00 1.80
C PRO A 28 10.82 10.68 1.56
N GLU A 29 11.69 11.67 1.59
CA GLU A 29 13.13 11.51 1.38
C GLU A 29 13.76 10.67 2.50
N ARG A 30 13.38 10.97 3.76
CA ARG A 30 13.89 10.22 4.91
C ARG A 30 13.45 8.77 4.89
N VAL A 31 12.23 8.49 4.45
CA VAL A 31 11.73 7.10 4.29
C VAL A 31 12.57 6.36 3.27
N MET A 32 12.88 6.96 2.11
CA MET A 32 13.74 6.34 1.11
C MET A 32 15.14 6.05 1.66
N ASP A 33 15.75 6.97 2.42
CA ASP A 33 17.07 6.76 3.05
C ASP A 33 17.04 5.60 4.06
N ILE A 34 15.95 5.48 4.83
CA ILE A 34 15.76 4.38 5.78
C ILE A 34 15.62 3.06 5.03
N GLU A 35 14.80 2.99 4.00
CA GLU A 35 14.57 1.79 3.19
C GLU A 35 15.85 1.34 2.47
N ARG A 36 16.66 2.28 1.95
CA ARG A 36 17.99 1.99 1.44
C ARG A 36 18.91 1.35 2.51
N SER A 37 18.76 1.80 3.76
CA SER A 37 19.56 1.27 4.88
C SER A 37 19.07 -0.07 5.39
N ILE A 38 17.77 -0.34 5.32
CA ILE A 38 17.18 -1.66 5.62
C ILE A 38 17.62 -2.68 4.57
N GLY A 39 17.67 -2.29 3.31
CA GLY A 39 18.14 -3.13 2.21
C GLY A 39 17.11 -4.15 1.73
N ALA A 40 15.82 -3.87 1.81
CA ALA A 40 14.80 -4.72 1.20
C ALA A 40 14.91 -4.73 -0.32
N ASP A 41 14.58 -5.87 -0.97
CA ASP A 41 14.57 -5.97 -2.44
C ASP A 41 13.50 -5.09 -3.07
N ILE A 42 12.35 -4.94 -2.37
CA ILE A 42 11.25 -4.07 -2.76
C ILE A 42 11.04 -3.01 -1.69
N ILE A 43 11.08 -1.76 -2.11
CA ILE A 43 10.87 -0.57 -1.28
C ILE A 43 9.48 0.00 -1.58
N MET A 44 8.72 0.34 -0.54
CA MET A 44 7.42 0.98 -0.69
C MET A 44 7.53 2.50 -0.57
N ALA A 45 6.84 3.23 -1.44
CA ALA A 45 6.74 4.68 -1.30
C ALA A 45 5.94 5.05 -0.03
N LEU A 46 6.25 6.21 0.56
CA LEU A 46 5.45 6.76 1.65
C LEU A 46 4.08 7.16 1.14
N ASP A 47 3.03 6.69 1.81
CA ASP A 47 1.64 6.97 1.47
C ASP A 47 0.80 7.31 2.70
N GLU A 48 -0.38 7.87 2.49
CA GLU A 48 -1.43 7.91 3.49
C GLU A 48 -2.51 6.90 3.14
N CYS A 49 -2.77 5.98 4.08
CA CYS A 49 -3.90 5.06 4.01
C CYS A 49 -5.03 5.59 4.91
N PRO A 50 -6.07 6.23 4.34
CA PRO A 50 -7.24 6.67 5.09
C PRO A 50 -8.04 5.49 5.65
N ASP A 51 -8.86 5.76 6.67
CA ASP A 51 -9.87 4.80 7.12
C ASP A 51 -10.86 4.51 5.98
N GLY A 52 -11.30 3.24 5.85
CA GLY A 52 -12.24 2.83 4.80
C GLY A 52 -13.61 3.54 4.85
N LYS A 53 -13.92 4.21 5.97
CA LYS A 53 -15.13 5.03 6.16
C LYS A 53 -14.89 6.53 5.94
N SER A 54 -13.72 6.93 5.49
CA SER A 54 -13.42 8.33 5.19
C SER A 54 -14.37 8.87 4.13
N ASP A 55 -14.82 10.11 4.30
CA ASP A 55 -15.64 10.77 3.29
C ASP A 55 -14.82 11.08 2.01
N TYR A 56 -15.53 11.40 0.95
CA TYR A 56 -14.95 11.65 -0.37
C TYR A 56 -13.94 12.81 -0.38
N GLU A 57 -14.23 13.90 0.29
CA GLU A 57 -13.35 15.09 0.31
C GLU A 57 -12.05 14.80 1.06
N TYR A 58 -12.12 14.07 2.16
CA TYR A 58 -10.92 13.61 2.86
C TYR A 58 -10.12 12.62 2.01
N ALA A 59 -10.78 11.63 1.42
CA ALA A 59 -10.13 10.64 0.54
C ALA A 59 -9.41 11.31 -0.64
N LYS A 60 -10.04 12.30 -1.27
CA LYS A 60 -9.48 13.09 -2.37
C LYS A 60 -8.26 13.91 -1.94
N LYS A 61 -8.33 14.55 -0.77
CA LYS A 61 -7.20 15.30 -0.20
C LYS A 61 -6.03 14.38 0.15
N SER A 62 -6.31 13.26 0.80
CA SER A 62 -5.33 12.24 1.15
C SER A 62 -4.65 11.66 -0.10
N LEU A 63 -5.41 11.38 -1.14
CA LEU A 63 -4.85 10.91 -2.42
C LEU A 63 -3.88 11.94 -3.00
N LYS A 64 -4.22 13.23 -2.99
CA LYS A 64 -3.33 14.28 -3.49
C LYS A 64 -2.03 14.36 -2.69
N LEU A 65 -2.11 14.20 -1.37
CA LEU A 65 -0.94 14.14 -0.50
C LEU A 65 -0.04 12.94 -0.86
N THR A 66 -0.63 11.75 -1.02
CA THR A 66 0.07 10.53 -1.42
C THR A 66 0.75 10.69 -2.79
N GLU A 67 0.09 11.31 -3.77
CA GLU A 67 0.69 11.63 -5.08
C GLU A 67 1.92 12.55 -4.95
N ASN A 68 1.82 13.61 -4.16
CA ASN A 68 2.94 14.54 -3.93
C ASN A 68 4.12 13.84 -3.22
N TRP A 69 3.84 13.01 -2.22
CA TRP A 69 4.87 12.22 -1.54
C TRP A 69 5.51 11.17 -2.46
N LEU A 70 4.73 10.55 -3.35
CA LEU A 70 5.27 9.61 -4.33
C LEU A 70 6.31 10.26 -5.23
N ASP A 71 6.06 11.47 -5.75
CA ASP A 71 7.01 12.17 -6.59
C ASP A 71 8.32 12.46 -5.86
N ARG A 72 8.25 12.87 -4.60
CA ARG A 72 9.42 13.09 -3.74
C ARG A 72 10.16 11.78 -3.42
N CYS A 73 9.44 10.68 -3.17
CA CYS A 73 10.04 9.36 -3.00
C CYS A 73 10.80 8.93 -4.25
N ILE A 74 10.20 9.05 -5.43
CA ILE A 74 10.83 8.70 -6.71
C ILE A 74 12.09 9.54 -6.93
N GLN A 75 12.00 10.86 -6.72
CA GLN A 75 13.16 11.74 -6.85
C GLN A 75 14.30 11.28 -5.94
N ARG A 76 14.02 11.10 -4.65
CA ARG A 76 15.05 10.69 -3.67
C ARG A 76 15.60 9.29 -3.95
N PHE A 77 14.76 8.36 -4.37
CA PHE A 77 15.19 7.03 -4.77
C PHE A 77 16.18 7.08 -5.93
N ASN A 78 15.93 7.92 -6.94
CA ASN A 78 16.81 8.10 -8.09
C ASN A 78 18.12 8.85 -7.78
N GLU A 79 18.13 9.65 -6.71
CA GLU A 79 19.33 10.37 -6.22
C GLU A 79 20.22 9.50 -5.33
N THR A 80 19.76 8.29 -4.94
CA THR A 80 20.46 7.41 -4.00
C THR A 80 20.74 6.05 -4.62
N GLU A 81 21.85 5.43 -4.19
CA GLU A 81 22.25 4.11 -4.66
C GLU A 81 21.94 3.02 -3.62
N PRO A 82 21.71 1.77 -4.05
CA PRO A 82 21.63 0.62 -3.15
C PRO A 82 22.92 0.47 -2.32
N LYS A 83 22.78 0.24 -1.01
CA LYS A 83 23.95 0.18 -0.10
C LYS A 83 24.65 -1.17 -0.08
N TYR A 84 24.00 -2.24 -0.54
CA TYR A 84 24.47 -3.62 -0.35
C TYR A 84 24.82 -4.33 -1.66
N GLY A 85 24.94 -3.60 -2.77
CA GLY A 85 25.43 -4.14 -4.04
C GLY A 85 24.42 -4.94 -4.86
N TYR A 86 23.14 -4.93 -4.48
CA TYR A 86 22.04 -5.51 -5.25
C TYR A 86 20.98 -4.48 -5.59
N HIS A 87 20.22 -4.75 -6.63
CA HIS A 87 19.12 -3.90 -7.07
C HIS A 87 17.97 -3.87 -6.07
N GLN A 88 17.35 -2.72 -5.91
CA GLN A 88 16.13 -2.52 -5.13
C GLN A 88 15.08 -1.86 -6.02
N ALA A 89 13.87 -2.38 -6.02
CA ALA A 89 12.75 -1.82 -6.77
C ALA A 89 11.88 -0.92 -5.88
N LEU A 90 11.47 0.25 -6.37
CA LEU A 90 10.49 1.11 -5.70
C LEU A 90 9.09 0.82 -6.24
N PHE A 91 8.16 0.42 -5.37
CA PHE A 91 6.75 0.23 -5.72
C PHE A 91 5.91 1.42 -5.21
N PRO A 92 5.28 2.17 -6.11
CA PRO A 92 4.23 3.12 -5.75
C PRO A 92 2.96 2.40 -5.29
N ILE A 93 2.13 3.10 -4.52
CA ILE A 93 0.90 2.54 -3.93
C ILE A 93 -0.32 3.29 -4.45
N VAL A 94 -1.26 2.56 -5.03
CA VAL A 94 -2.58 3.08 -5.43
C VAL A 94 -3.47 3.17 -4.21
N GLN A 95 -3.91 4.37 -3.86
CA GLN A 95 -4.90 4.67 -2.82
C GLN A 95 -6.22 5.12 -3.44
N GLY A 96 -7.17 5.64 -2.68
CA GLY A 96 -8.46 6.17 -3.17
C GLY A 96 -9.68 5.61 -2.44
N CYS A 97 -9.50 4.95 -1.29
CA CYS A 97 -10.58 4.32 -0.52
C CYS A 97 -11.44 3.39 -1.40
N THR A 98 -12.77 3.50 -1.29
CA THR A 98 -13.76 2.76 -2.09
C THR A 98 -14.42 3.61 -3.17
N TYR A 99 -13.78 4.72 -3.56
CA TYR A 99 -14.30 5.63 -4.58
C TYR A 99 -13.68 5.30 -5.94
N THR A 100 -14.50 4.84 -6.87
CA THR A 100 -14.08 4.36 -8.20
C THR A 100 -13.29 5.41 -8.96
N ASP A 101 -13.74 6.65 -9.01
CA ASP A 101 -13.05 7.75 -9.70
C ASP A 101 -11.68 8.09 -9.09
N LEU A 102 -11.58 8.05 -7.75
CA LEU A 102 -10.30 8.25 -7.06
C LEU A 102 -9.34 7.08 -7.32
N ARG A 103 -9.82 5.83 -7.33
CA ARG A 103 -9.03 4.64 -7.67
C ARG A 103 -8.53 4.69 -9.12
N GLN A 104 -9.39 5.09 -10.05
CA GLN A 104 -8.99 5.28 -11.46
C GLN A 104 -7.91 6.32 -11.59
N ARG A 105 -8.11 7.50 -11.03
CA ARG A 105 -7.12 8.59 -11.02
C ARG A 105 -5.80 8.14 -10.40
N ALA A 106 -5.84 7.48 -9.25
CA ALA A 106 -4.64 6.99 -8.57
C ALA A 106 -3.90 5.96 -9.41
N ALA A 107 -4.62 5.01 -10.04
CA ALA A 107 -4.02 4.00 -10.89
C ALA A 107 -3.37 4.61 -12.15
N GLU A 108 -4.01 5.59 -12.79
CA GLU A 108 -3.45 6.34 -13.92
C GLU A 108 -2.17 7.09 -13.51
N TYR A 109 -2.20 7.76 -12.36
CA TYR A 109 -1.05 8.49 -11.85
C TYR A 109 0.13 7.55 -11.55
N VAL A 110 -0.13 6.44 -10.85
CA VAL A 110 0.88 5.43 -10.52
C VAL A 110 1.42 4.76 -11.79
N ALA A 111 0.56 4.37 -12.74
CA ALA A 111 0.97 3.77 -14.00
C ALA A 111 1.88 4.72 -14.81
N SER A 112 1.64 6.02 -14.77
CA SER A 112 2.45 7.03 -15.47
C SER A 112 3.90 7.09 -14.97
N LYS A 113 4.19 6.59 -13.76
CA LYS A 113 5.55 6.55 -13.19
C LYS A 113 6.42 5.43 -13.77
N ASN A 114 5.83 4.49 -14.48
CA ASN A 114 6.53 3.37 -15.13
C ASN A 114 7.47 2.61 -14.17
N ALA A 115 7.00 2.36 -12.94
CA ALA A 115 7.73 1.64 -11.91
C ALA A 115 7.88 0.15 -12.25
N GLU A 116 8.81 -0.53 -11.60
CA GLU A 116 9.07 -1.97 -11.79
C GLU A 116 7.94 -2.87 -11.28
N GLY A 117 7.13 -2.38 -10.36
CA GLY A 117 5.92 -3.00 -9.86
C GLY A 117 5.03 -1.97 -9.18
N ASN A 118 3.79 -2.32 -8.90
CA ASN A 118 2.81 -1.40 -8.35
C ASN A 118 2.04 -2.09 -7.23
N ALA A 119 1.72 -1.34 -6.17
CA ALA A 119 0.93 -1.85 -5.06
C ALA A 119 -0.49 -1.26 -5.05
N ILE A 120 -1.42 -2.02 -4.50
CA ILE A 120 -2.80 -1.62 -4.25
C ILE A 120 -2.99 -1.60 -2.73
N GLY A 121 -3.09 -0.41 -2.16
CA GLY A 121 -3.26 -0.21 -0.72
C GLY A 121 -4.66 0.28 -0.36
N GLY A 122 -4.92 0.44 0.94
CA GLY A 122 -6.16 1.01 1.46
C GLY A 122 -7.41 0.19 1.20
N LEU A 123 -7.27 -1.12 1.06
CA LEU A 123 -8.35 -2.10 1.02
C LEU A 123 -8.23 -3.04 2.23
N ALA A 124 -9.30 -3.79 2.53
CA ALA A 124 -9.42 -4.60 3.76
C ALA A 124 -9.31 -3.76 5.06
N VAL A 125 -9.84 -2.54 5.03
CA VAL A 125 -9.87 -1.59 6.15
C VAL A 125 -11.29 -1.37 6.71
N GLY A 126 -12.19 -2.34 6.47
CA GLY A 126 -13.56 -2.38 7.02
C GLY A 126 -14.69 -2.35 6.00
N GLU A 127 -14.39 -2.32 4.70
CA GLU A 127 -15.37 -2.42 3.61
C GLU A 127 -15.81 -3.87 3.37
N PRO A 128 -16.98 -4.08 2.72
CA PRO A 128 -17.42 -5.41 2.28
C PRO A 128 -16.45 -6.01 1.25
N THR A 129 -16.35 -7.35 1.26
CA THR A 129 -15.41 -8.08 0.38
C THR A 129 -15.67 -7.83 -1.11
N GLU A 130 -16.93 -7.71 -1.50
CA GLU A 130 -17.33 -7.42 -2.89
C GLU A 130 -16.81 -6.08 -3.37
N VAL A 131 -16.76 -5.08 -2.49
CA VAL A 131 -16.21 -3.76 -2.78
C VAL A 131 -14.68 -3.85 -2.99
N ILE A 132 -13.99 -4.70 -2.22
CA ILE A 132 -12.56 -4.95 -2.42
C ILE A 132 -12.32 -5.46 -3.83
N TYR A 133 -13.09 -6.45 -4.28
CA TYR A 133 -12.93 -7.05 -5.60
C TYR A 133 -13.24 -6.07 -6.72
N GLU A 134 -14.29 -5.27 -6.57
CA GLU A 134 -14.62 -4.19 -7.51
C GLU A 134 -13.46 -3.19 -7.65
N MET A 135 -12.89 -2.73 -6.54
CA MET A 135 -11.77 -1.79 -6.56
C MET A 135 -10.51 -2.40 -7.18
N ILE A 136 -10.24 -3.68 -6.97
CA ILE A 136 -9.15 -4.39 -7.64
C ILE A 136 -9.36 -4.42 -9.16
N GLU A 137 -10.56 -4.71 -9.62
CA GLU A 137 -10.90 -4.72 -11.05
C GLU A 137 -10.70 -3.33 -11.68
N VAL A 138 -11.19 -2.28 -11.02
CA VAL A 138 -11.01 -0.89 -11.46
C VAL A 138 -9.54 -0.53 -11.61
N VAL A 139 -8.72 -0.85 -10.62
CA VAL A 139 -7.28 -0.53 -10.62
C VAL A 139 -6.53 -1.37 -11.65
N ASN A 140 -6.79 -2.67 -11.70
CA ASN A 140 -6.08 -3.59 -12.59
C ASN A 140 -6.48 -3.45 -14.08
N ALA A 141 -7.58 -2.78 -14.39
CA ALA A 141 -7.89 -2.36 -15.74
C ALA A 141 -6.89 -1.31 -16.29
N ILE A 142 -6.20 -0.59 -15.39
CA ILE A 142 -5.31 0.54 -15.71
C ILE A 142 -3.84 0.17 -15.48
N LEU A 143 -3.50 -0.52 -14.37
CA LEU A 143 -2.12 -0.89 -14.07
C LEU A 143 -1.53 -1.81 -15.15
N PRO A 144 -0.23 -1.66 -15.48
CA PRO A 144 0.45 -2.52 -16.46
C PRO A 144 0.32 -4.01 -16.10
N LYS A 145 0.06 -4.84 -17.11
CA LYS A 145 -0.08 -6.31 -16.94
C LYS A 145 1.27 -7.04 -16.89
N ASP A 146 2.30 -6.41 -17.41
CA ASP A 146 3.68 -6.93 -17.48
C ASP A 146 4.53 -6.51 -16.28
N ARG A 147 3.93 -5.94 -15.26
CA ARG A 147 4.56 -5.54 -14.00
C ARG A 147 3.87 -6.19 -12.81
N PRO A 148 4.60 -6.61 -11.77
CA PRO A 148 4.01 -7.18 -10.56
C PRO A 148 2.97 -6.24 -9.93
N ARG A 149 1.84 -6.81 -9.53
CA ARG A 149 0.75 -6.13 -8.84
C ARG A 149 0.62 -6.71 -7.44
N TYR A 150 0.90 -5.89 -6.44
CA TYR A 150 0.95 -6.28 -5.04
C TYR A 150 -0.28 -5.76 -4.30
N LEU A 151 -1.16 -6.64 -3.82
CA LEU A 151 -2.30 -6.30 -2.97
C LEU A 151 -1.90 -6.37 -1.50
N MET A 152 -1.91 -5.22 -0.83
CA MET A 152 -1.41 -5.08 0.54
C MET A 152 -2.45 -5.52 1.58
N GLY A 153 -2.01 -6.32 2.55
CA GLY A 153 -2.78 -6.65 3.76
C GLY A 153 -3.94 -7.63 3.58
N VAL A 154 -4.08 -8.27 2.43
CA VAL A 154 -5.14 -9.23 2.11
C VAL A 154 -4.53 -10.63 1.96
N GLY A 155 -5.03 -11.71 2.50
CA GLY A 155 -6.28 -11.95 3.18
C GLY A 155 -6.51 -13.41 3.48
N THR A 156 -7.77 -13.81 3.43
CA THR A 156 -8.18 -15.20 3.55
C THR A 156 -7.83 -16.00 2.29
N PRO A 157 -7.77 -17.34 2.34
CA PRO A 157 -7.51 -18.15 1.15
C PRO A 157 -8.47 -17.84 -0.02
N GLN A 158 -9.73 -17.58 0.27
CA GLN A 158 -10.72 -17.18 -0.74
C GLN A 158 -10.36 -15.82 -1.35
N ASN A 159 -10.00 -14.83 -0.53
CA ASN A 159 -9.63 -13.52 -1.04
C ASN A 159 -8.39 -13.58 -1.96
N LEU A 160 -7.43 -14.46 -1.65
CA LEU A 160 -6.25 -14.66 -2.49
C LEU A 160 -6.64 -15.19 -3.88
N LEU A 161 -7.49 -16.24 -3.94
CA LEU A 161 -7.94 -16.80 -5.22
C LEU A 161 -8.70 -15.78 -6.06
N GLU A 162 -9.65 -15.08 -5.46
CA GLU A 162 -10.43 -14.03 -6.11
C GLU A 162 -9.55 -12.86 -6.62
N ALA A 163 -8.53 -12.48 -5.86
CA ALA A 163 -7.62 -11.43 -6.28
C ALA A 163 -6.66 -11.88 -7.39
N ILE A 164 -6.18 -13.15 -7.34
CA ILE A 164 -5.37 -13.73 -8.43
C ILE A 164 -6.16 -13.77 -9.73
N GLU A 165 -7.42 -14.19 -9.70
CA GLU A 165 -8.30 -14.18 -10.87
C GLU A 165 -8.44 -12.78 -11.48
N ARG A 166 -8.35 -11.73 -10.65
CA ARG A 166 -8.38 -10.31 -11.04
C ARG A 166 -7.02 -9.71 -11.38
N GLY A 167 -5.97 -10.55 -11.46
CA GLY A 167 -4.65 -10.17 -11.93
C GLY A 167 -3.69 -9.64 -10.86
N VAL A 168 -3.88 -10.01 -9.59
CA VAL A 168 -2.93 -9.71 -8.51
C VAL A 168 -1.87 -10.82 -8.45
N ASP A 169 -0.61 -10.43 -8.24
CA ASP A 169 0.55 -11.32 -8.27
C ASP A 169 1.17 -11.55 -6.88
N MET A 170 1.09 -10.54 -6.00
CA MET A 170 1.79 -10.54 -4.72
C MET A 170 0.85 -10.17 -3.58
N PHE A 171 1.10 -10.75 -2.40
CA PHE A 171 0.27 -10.57 -1.21
C PHE A 171 1.12 -10.56 0.06
N ASP A 172 0.64 -9.88 1.08
CA ASP A 172 1.03 -10.10 2.47
C ASP A 172 -0.23 -10.27 3.33
N CYS A 173 -0.15 -11.10 4.35
CA CYS A 173 -1.26 -11.27 5.28
C CYS A 173 -0.80 -11.78 6.64
N VAL A 174 -1.32 -11.18 7.71
CA VAL A 174 -1.06 -11.63 9.09
C VAL A 174 -1.89 -12.85 9.50
N MET A 175 -2.92 -13.22 8.73
CA MET A 175 -3.88 -14.28 9.08
C MET A 175 -3.22 -15.64 9.33
N PRO A 176 -2.28 -16.14 8.51
CA PRO A 176 -1.66 -17.44 8.76
C PRO A 176 -0.96 -17.49 10.12
N THR A 177 -0.19 -16.47 10.46
CA THR A 177 0.53 -16.39 11.73
C THR A 177 -0.43 -16.18 12.91
N ARG A 178 -1.45 -15.35 12.74
CA ARG A 178 -2.50 -15.12 13.76
C ARG A 178 -3.27 -16.40 14.04
N ASN A 179 -3.72 -17.11 12.99
CA ASN A 179 -4.44 -18.36 13.10
C ASN A 179 -3.56 -19.44 13.75
N GLY A 180 -2.29 -19.54 13.37
CA GLY A 180 -1.34 -20.47 13.98
C GLY A 180 -1.17 -20.23 15.48
N ARG A 181 -1.04 -18.97 15.93
CA ARG A 181 -0.96 -18.63 17.35
C ARG A 181 -2.22 -19.00 18.15
N ASN A 182 -3.39 -18.98 17.49
CA ASN A 182 -4.67 -19.30 18.11
C ASN A 182 -5.10 -20.75 17.85
N ALA A 183 -4.21 -21.63 17.38
CA ALA A 183 -4.48 -23.03 17.00
C ALA A 183 -5.65 -23.16 16.00
N MET A 184 -5.91 -22.17 15.18
CA MET A 184 -6.95 -22.16 14.17
C MET A 184 -6.36 -22.61 12.82
N GLN A 185 -6.98 -23.61 12.21
CA GLN A 185 -6.65 -24.05 10.85
C GLN A 185 -7.61 -23.40 9.85
N ALA A 186 -7.06 -22.88 8.74
CA ALA A 186 -7.88 -22.49 7.61
C ALA A 186 -8.43 -23.77 6.94
N LYS A 187 -9.74 -24.01 7.05
CA LYS A 187 -10.40 -25.07 6.28
C LYS A 187 -10.70 -24.50 4.90
N ILE A 188 -10.02 -25.02 3.88
CA ILE A 188 -10.48 -24.90 2.50
C ILE A 188 -11.72 -25.78 2.40
N GLY A 189 -12.87 -25.20 2.02
CA GLY A 189 -14.12 -25.92 1.90
C GLY A 189 -13.94 -27.19 1.04
N ARG A 190 -14.53 -28.29 1.45
CA ARG A 190 -14.59 -29.47 0.60
C ARG A 190 -15.38 -29.10 -0.65
N ALA A 191 -14.77 -29.28 -1.82
CA ALA A 191 -15.51 -29.37 -3.04
C ALA A 191 -16.54 -30.53 -2.85
N SER A 192 -17.82 -30.19 -2.89
CA SER A 192 -18.93 -31.16 -2.91
C SER A 192 -19.05 -31.72 -4.30
#